data_6dabf6508c927c46f8b712615dec5a7f
#
_entry.id   6dabf6508c927c46f8b712615dec5a7f
#
_cell.length_a   1.000
_cell.length_b   1.000
_cell.length_c   1.000
_cell.angle_alpha   90.00
_cell.angle_beta   90.00
_cell.angle_gamma   90.00
#
_symmetry.space_group_name_H-M   'P 1'
#
loop_
_entity.id
_entity.type
_entity.pdbx_description
1 polymer ?
#
loop_
_entity_poly.entity_id
_entity_poly.type
_entity_poly.pdbx_seq_one_letter_code
_entity_poly.pdbx_strand_id
1 'polypeptide(L)'
;MIRVNTLPTSVMAALLGLGLTAAEQAAAAHKVTPPSVPAQLEVPGNTAFLVGHATGTQNYVCLPKDAGFAYVLFTPEATLFDDHGKQIITHYFSPNLAPDPDEIAGTIRATWQTSDTSIVWAKATAAATHASDPNFVAEGAVAWLTLARVGAQDGPRGEDTLSDVTFIQRLNTSGGLAPGDCTSAADVGKTAFRPYTADYVFYSADDDN
;
A
#
# COMPACT_ATOMS: atom_id res chain seq x y z
N MET A 1 -50.15 -8.50 77.54
CA MET A 1 -48.88 -9.01 77.03
C MET A 1 -49.19 -9.92 75.87
N ILE A 2 -49.13 -9.41 74.65
CA ILE A 2 -49.47 -10.19 73.45
C ILE A 2 -48.15 -10.16 72.58
N ARG A 3 -47.62 -11.33 72.38
CA ARG A 3 -46.47 -11.51 71.46
C ARG A 3 -47.03 -11.70 70.06
N VAL A 4 -46.56 -10.84 69.13
CA VAL A 4 -46.82 -10.98 67.71
C VAL A 4 -45.54 -11.50 67.08
N ASN A 5 -45.63 -12.72 66.52
CA ASN A 5 -44.55 -13.35 65.72
C ASN A 5 -44.70 -12.88 64.26
N THR A 6 -43.69 -12.21 63.72
CA THR A 6 -43.64 -11.90 62.30
C THR A 6 -42.62 -12.84 61.65
N LEU A 7 -43.05 -13.65 60.67
CA LEU A 7 -42.21 -14.43 59.77
C LEU A 7 -41.57 -13.55 58.72
N PRO A 8 -40.31 -13.74 58.34
CA PRO A 8 -39.74 -13.07 57.20
C PRO A 8 -40.05 -13.83 55.89
N THR A 9 -40.64 -13.14 54.96
CA THR A 9 -40.88 -13.60 53.60
C THR A 9 -39.60 -13.44 52.80
N SER A 10 -38.95 -14.56 52.44
CA SER A 10 -37.78 -14.59 51.56
C SER A 10 -38.22 -14.39 50.11
N VAL A 11 -37.91 -13.26 49.53
CA VAL A 11 -38.04 -13.02 48.08
C VAL A 11 -36.77 -13.50 47.40
N MET A 12 -36.90 -14.58 46.64
CA MET A 12 -35.83 -15.15 45.82
C MET A 12 -35.85 -14.42 44.46
N ALA A 13 -34.95 -13.47 44.26
CA ALA A 13 -34.77 -12.79 42.99
C ALA A 13 -33.93 -13.68 42.05
N ALA A 14 -34.57 -14.24 41.03
CA ALA A 14 -33.89 -14.94 39.92
C ALA A 14 -33.28 -13.91 38.98
N LEU A 15 -31.98 -13.77 39.00
CA LEU A 15 -31.19 -13.03 38.00
C LEU A 15 -31.07 -13.90 36.74
N LEU A 16 -31.90 -13.62 35.72
CA LEU A 16 -31.65 -14.08 34.37
C LEU A 16 -30.44 -13.29 33.80
N GLY A 17 -29.29 -13.93 33.76
CA GLY A 17 -28.11 -13.43 33.02
C GLY A 17 -28.36 -13.56 31.51
N LEU A 18 -28.68 -12.44 30.84
CA LEU A 18 -28.53 -12.36 29.38
C LEU A 18 -27.04 -12.36 29.07
N GLY A 19 -26.53 -13.52 28.66
CA GLY A 19 -25.21 -13.60 28.00
C GLY A 19 -25.30 -12.93 26.62
N LEU A 20 -24.81 -11.71 26.46
CA LEU A 20 -24.48 -11.16 25.16
C LEU A 20 -23.30 -11.96 24.64
N THR A 21 -23.52 -12.90 23.75
CA THR A 21 -22.49 -13.41 22.86
C THR A 21 -22.21 -12.30 21.85
N ALA A 22 -21.11 -11.55 22.05
CA ALA A 22 -20.51 -10.74 20.98
C ALA A 22 -20.08 -11.74 19.90
N ALA A 23 -20.90 -11.88 18.86
CA ALA A 23 -20.44 -12.49 17.62
C ALA A 23 -19.41 -11.51 17.04
N GLU A 24 -18.13 -11.87 17.12
CA GLU A 24 -17.09 -11.28 16.30
C GLU A 24 -17.52 -11.51 14.86
N GLN A 25 -18.06 -10.46 14.22
CA GLN A 25 -18.17 -10.41 12.79
C GLN A 25 -16.73 -10.27 12.27
N ALA A 26 -16.12 -11.40 11.93
CA ALA A 26 -14.96 -11.40 11.06
C ALA A 26 -15.38 -10.63 9.80
N ALA A 27 -14.82 -9.44 9.61
CA ALA A 27 -15.01 -8.68 8.39
C ALA A 27 -14.52 -9.57 7.26
N ALA A 28 -15.44 -10.04 6.40
CA ALA A 28 -15.07 -10.77 5.20
C ALA A 28 -14.09 -9.88 4.44
N ALA A 29 -12.84 -10.35 4.27
CA ALA A 29 -11.83 -9.67 3.52
C ALA A 29 -12.42 -9.33 2.14
N HIS A 30 -12.44 -8.06 1.78
CA HIS A 30 -12.99 -7.60 0.51
C HIS A 30 -12.08 -8.18 -0.58
N LYS A 31 -12.54 -9.24 -1.26
CA LYS A 31 -11.76 -9.87 -2.33
C LYS A 31 -11.71 -8.92 -3.52
N VAL A 32 -10.55 -8.34 -3.74
CA VAL A 32 -10.26 -7.53 -4.90
C VAL A 32 -10.01 -8.41 -6.10
N THR A 33 -10.56 -8.06 -7.26
CA THR A 33 -10.22 -8.71 -8.55
C THR A 33 -9.34 -7.74 -9.35
N PRO A 34 -8.01 -7.97 -9.37
CA PRO A 34 -7.13 -7.11 -10.16
C PRO A 34 -7.38 -7.26 -11.65
N PRO A 35 -7.05 -6.26 -12.48
CA PRO A 35 -7.08 -6.40 -13.92
C PRO A 35 -6.06 -7.45 -14.38
N SER A 36 -6.23 -7.99 -15.61
CA SER A 36 -5.21 -8.83 -16.22
C SER A 36 -3.92 -8.04 -16.43
N VAL A 37 -2.79 -8.71 -16.24
CA VAL A 37 -1.44 -8.13 -16.34
C VAL A 37 -0.59 -8.95 -17.32
N PRO A 38 0.50 -8.39 -17.88
CA PRO A 38 1.51 -9.18 -18.58
C PRO A 38 2.08 -10.27 -17.67
N ALA A 39 2.40 -11.44 -18.23
CA ALA A 39 2.82 -12.63 -17.48
C ALA A 39 3.99 -12.38 -16.49
N GLN A 40 4.94 -11.48 -16.85
CA GLN A 40 6.06 -11.14 -15.98
C GLN A 40 5.65 -10.34 -14.73
N LEU A 41 4.43 -9.81 -14.67
CA LEU A 41 3.90 -9.08 -13.52
C LEU A 41 3.01 -9.94 -12.62
N GLU A 42 2.66 -11.17 -13.02
CA GLU A 42 1.83 -12.06 -12.21
C GLU A 42 2.48 -12.37 -10.85
N VAL A 43 1.65 -12.54 -9.84
CA VAL A 43 2.07 -12.86 -8.46
C VAL A 43 1.34 -14.12 -7.96
N PRO A 44 1.67 -15.30 -8.52
CA PRO A 44 1.01 -16.56 -8.17
C PRO A 44 1.18 -16.87 -6.67
N GLY A 45 0.19 -17.53 -6.06
CA GLY A 45 0.18 -17.85 -4.62
C GLY A 45 -0.08 -16.64 -3.73
N ASN A 46 -0.69 -15.58 -4.29
CA ASN A 46 -1.05 -14.39 -3.54
C ASN A 46 -2.44 -13.88 -3.94
N THR A 47 -3.21 -13.45 -2.96
CA THR A 47 -4.54 -12.87 -3.13
C THR A 47 -4.52 -11.36 -2.94
N ALA A 48 -5.14 -10.63 -3.88
CA ALA A 48 -5.32 -9.19 -3.76
C ALA A 48 -6.40 -8.87 -2.70
N PHE A 49 -6.09 -7.95 -1.78
CA PHE A 49 -7.00 -7.57 -0.70
C PHE A 49 -7.33 -6.08 -0.64
N LEU A 50 -6.50 -5.22 -1.27
CA LEU A 50 -6.70 -3.78 -1.23
C LEU A 50 -6.31 -3.16 -2.58
N VAL A 51 -7.10 -2.19 -3.04
CA VAL A 51 -6.75 -1.28 -4.15
C VAL A 51 -6.74 0.14 -3.65
N GLY A 52 -5.73 0.91 -4.07
CA GLY A 52 -5.67 2.34 -3.87
C GLY A 52 -5.48 3.07 -5.20
N HIS A 53 -6.41 3.99 -5.52
CA HIS A 53 -6.36 4.84 -6.71
C HIS A 53 -5.47 6.04 -6.45
N ALA A 54 -4.29 6.04 -7.06
CA ALA A 54 -3.28 7.06 -6.83
C ALA A 54 -3.45 8.28 -7.73
N THR A 55 -3.29 9.44 -7.13
CA THR A 55 -3.08 10.73 -7.82
C THR A 55 -1.88 11.42 -7.19
N GLY A 56 -0.94 11.89 -8.02
CA GLY A 56 0.27 12.53 -7.51
C GLY A 56 1.26 12.90 -8.59
N THR A 57 2.53 12.95 -8.24
CA THR A 57 3.64 13.28 -9.14
C THR A 57 4.79 12.29 -9.03
N GLN A 58 5.45 12.02 -10.15
CA GLN A 58 6.78 11.44 -10.19
C GLN A 58 7.77 12.60 -10.21
N ASN A 59 8.65 12.69 -9.20
CA ASN A 59 9.53 13.83 -8.97
C ASN A 59 10.95 13.48 -9.41
N TYR A 60 11.46 14.23 -10.37
CA TYR A 60 12.75 13.99 -10.98
C TYR A 60 13.70 15.16 -10.73
N VAL A 61 14.99 14.85 -10.69
CA VAL A 61 16.10 15.83 -10.72
C VAL A 61 17.05 15.47 -11.85
N CYS A 62 17.49 16.48 -12.61
CA CYS A 62 18.50 16.31 -13.63
C CYS A 62 19.88 16.13 -12.98
N LEU A 63 20.52 15.02 -13.24
CA LEU A 63 21.84 14.66 -12.70
C LEU A 63 22.77 14.16 -13.79
N PRO A 64 24.11 14.23 -13.58
CA PRO A 64 25.06 13.46 -14.37
C PRO A 64 24.73 11.97 -14.26
N LYS A 65 24.66 11.28 -15.41
CA LYS A 65 24.39 9.86 -15.48
C LYS A 65 25.16 9.24 -16.64
N ASP A 66 25.93 8.19 -16.33
CA ASP A 66 26.79 7.52 -17.30
C ASP A 66 27.73 8.55 -18.01
N ALA A 67 27.74 8.59 -19.35
CA ALA A 67 28.50 9.55 -20.14
C ALA A 67 27.72 10.83 -20.48
N GLY A 68 26.56 11.08 -19.82
CA GLY A 68 25.70 12.21 -20.17
C GLY A 68 24.93 12.76 -18.96
N PHE A 69 23.71 13.19 -19.21
CA PHE A 69 22.80 13.76 -18.21
C PHE A 69 21.41 13.14 -18.39
N ALA A 70 20.70 12.93 -17.29
CA ALA A 70 19.33 12.44 -17.34
C ALA A 70 18.54 12.89 -16.10
N TYR A 71 17.22 12.98 -16.25
CA TYR A 71 16.35 13.07 -15.09
C TYR A 71 16.32 11.72 -14.34
N VAL A 72 16.63 11.77 -13.06
CA VAL A 72 16.60 10.63 -12.13
C VAL A 72 15.43 10.84 -11.19
N LEU A 73 14.60 9.82 -11.02
CA LEU A 73 13.52 9.82 -10.03
C LEU A 73 14.13 9.89 -8.63
N PHE A 74 13.76 10.90 -7.84
CA PHE A 74 14.18 11.00 -6.45
C PHE A 74 13.09 10.65 -5.45
N THR A 75 11.79 10.82 -5.81
CA THR A 75 10.65 10.29 -5.05
C THR A 75 9.36 10.40 -5.86
N PRO A 76 8.44 9.43 -5.78
CA PRO A 76 7.02 9.69 -6.04
C PRO A 76 6.43 10.47 -4.87
N GLU A 77 5.38 11.21 -5.11
CA GLU A 77 4.50 11.76 -4.07
C GLU A 77 3.07 11.56 -4.53
N ALA A 78 2.34 10.65 -3.90
CA ALA A 78 0.97 10.35 -4.27
C ALA A 78 0.09 10.08 -3.07
N THR A 79 -1.17 10.45 -3.21
CA THR A 79 -2.26 10.07 -2.31
C THR A 79 -3.08 8.99 -2.99
N LEU A 80 -3.36 7.91 -2.26
CA LEU A 80 -4.20 6.82 -2.71
C LEU A 80 -5.58 6.94 -2.04
N PHE A 81 -6.61 6.78 -2.85
CA PHE A 81 -8.01 6.83 -2.45
C PHE A 81 -8.67 5.47 -2.66
N ASP A 82 -9.66 5.14 -1.85
CA ASP A 82 -10.55 4.01 -2.09
C ASP A 82 -11.61 4.35 -3.16
N ASP A 83 -12.47 3.38 -3.51
CA ASP A 83 -13.57 3.53 -4.48
C ASP A 83 -14.62 4.59 -4.09
N HIS A 84 -14.61 5.04 -2.84
CA HIS A 84 -15.50 6.09 -2.31
C HIS A 84 -14.84 7.46 -2.27
N GLY A 85 -13.58 7.57 -2.72
CA GLY A 85 -12.80 8.81 -2.71
C GLY A 85 -12.25 9.18 -1.32
N LYS A 86 -12.24 8.24 -0.35
CA LYS A 86 -11.60 8.43 0.92
C LYS A 86 -10.10 8.18 0.79
N GLN A 87 -9.27 9.10 1.28
CA GLN A 87 -7.84 8.88 1.38
C GLN A 87 -7.54 7.71 2.33
N ILE A 88 -6.72 6.76 1.87
CA ILE A 88 -6.35 5.57 2.62
C ILE A 88 -4.84 5.44 2.84
N ILE A 89 -4.03 5.83 1.85
CA ILE A 89 -2.58 5.61 1.86
C ILE A 89 -1.87 6.83 1.26
N THR A 90 -0.65 7.12 1.75
CA THR A 90 0.32 8.01 1.13
C THR A 90 1.49 7.20 0.58
N HIS A 91 1.98 7.55 -0.62
CA HIS A 91 3.10 6.88 -1.30
C HIS A 91 4.25 7.85 -1.57
N TYR A 92 5.45 7.46 -1.15
CA TYR A 92 6.68 8.25 -1.26
C TYR A 92 7.91 7.34 -1.15
N PHE A 93 9.13 7.90 -1.19
CA PHE A 93 10.36 7.18 -0.84
C PHE A 93 10.78 7.51 0.59
N SER A 94 11.17 6.49 1.37
CA SER A 94 11.73 6.69 2.70
C SER A 94 12.80 5.63 3.05
N PRO A 95 13.63 5.89 4.08
CA PRO A 95 14.47 4.86 4.65
C PRO A 95 13.62 3.69 5.17
N ASN A 96 14.00 2.46 4.85
CA ASN A 96 13.38 1.25 5.43
C ASN A 96 13.91 1.05 6.85
N LEU A 97 13.07 1.30 7.85
CA LEU A 97 13.44 1.23 9.26
C LEU A 97 13.11 -0.12 9.92
N ALA A 98 12.33 -0.96 9.25
CA ALA A 98 11.95 -2.31 9.68
C ALA A 98 12.17 -3.31 8.53
N PRO A 99 13.45 -3.55 8.15
CA PRO A 99 13.78 -4.38 6.99
C PRO A 99 13.51 -5.86 7.27
N ASP A 100 13.10 -6.58 6.20
CA ASP A 100 13.14 -8.04 6.18
C ASP A 100 14.60 -8.54 6.30
N PRO A 101 14.84 -9.80 6.69
CA PRO A 101 16.18 -10.32 7.09
C PRO A 101 17.31 -10.09 6.08
N ASP A 102 17.00 -10.05 4.77
CA ASP A 102 18.00 -9.92 3.70
C ASP A 102 18.17 -8.46 3.21
N GLU A 103 17.53 -7.49 3.87
CA GLU A 103 17.57 -6.08 3.49
C GLU A 103 18.39 -5.24 4.47
N ILE A 104 19.00 -4.19 3.95
CA ILE A 104 19.83 -3.28 4.77
C ILE A 104 18.96 -2.16 5.34
N ALA A 105 18.95 -2.02 6.66
CA ALA A 105 18.24 -0.94 7.35
C ALA A 105 18.69 0.44 6.86
N GLY A 106 17.73 1.35 6.70
CA GLY A 106 17.99 2.71 6.22
C GLY A 106 18.09 2.83 4.70
N THR A 107 18.06 1.73 3.94
CA THR A 107 18.01 1.81 2.47
C THR A 107 16.73 2.51 2.03
N ILE A 108 16.85 3.50 1.13
CA ILE A 108 15.69 4.20 0.57
C ILE A 108 14.88 3.23 -0.29
N ARG A 109 13.59 3.13 -0.01
CA ARG A 109 12.64 2.24 -0.70
C ARG A 109 11.35 2.98 -1.04
N ALA A 110 10.62 2.43 -2.01
CA ALA A 110 9.25 2.81 -2.24
C ALA A 110 8.41 2.43 -1.01
N THR A 111 7.63 3.38 -0.52
CA THR A 111 6.95 3.31 0.79
C THR A 111 5.48 3.63 0.61
N TRP A 112 4.63 2.85 1.25
CA TRP A 112 3.20 3.12 1.40
C TRP A 112 2.88 3.14 2.88
N GLN A 113 2.13 4.15 3.29
CA GLN A 113 1.77 4.38 4.69
C GLN A 113 0.29 4.72 4.80
N THR A 114 -0.43 4.01 5.65
CA THR A 114 -1.81 4.31 6.01
C THR A 114 -1.90 5.51 6.96
N SER A 115 -3.11 6.05 7.15
CA SER A 115 -3.34 7.17 8.08
C SER A 115 -3.10 6.78 9.55
N ASP A 116 -3.20 5.49 9.88
CA ASP A 116 -2.93 4.94 11.20
C ASP A 116 -1.46 4.50 11.38
N THR A 117 -0.63 4.79 10.36
CA THR A 117 0.83 4.59 10.33
C THR A 117 1.32 3.15 10.19
N SER A 118 0.48 2.19 9.78
CA SER A 118 0.96 0.92 9.24
C SER A 118 1.73 1.21 7.94
N ILE A 119 2.94 0.65 7.80
CA ILE A 119 3.87 0.97 6.72
C ILE A 119 4.36 -0.30 6.04
N VAL A 120 4.51 -0.25 4.71
CA VAL A 120 5.23 -1.26 3.92
C VAL A 120 6.27 -0.58 3.02
N TRP A 121 7.46 -1.18 2.95
CA TRP A 121 8.53 -0.85 2.01
C TRP A 121 8.66 -1.95 0.97
N ALA A 122 8.82 -1.54 -0.31
CA ALA A 122 8.96 -2.50 -1.39
C ALA A 122 9.98 -2.06 -2.43
N LYS A 123 10.49 -3.05 -3.21
CA LYS A 123 11.37 -2.84 -4.36
C LYS A 123 10.78 -3.48 -5.61
N ALA A 124 10.95 -2.83 -6.76
CA ALA A 124 10.50 -3.38 -8.04
C ALA A 124 11.29 -4.66 -8.39
N THR A 125 10.55 -5.70 -8.78
CA THR A 125 11.09 -6.99 -9.22
C THR A 125 10.78 -7.27 -10.68
N ALA A 126 9.70 -6.69 -11.22
CA ALA A 126 9.33 -6.78 -12.62
C ALA A 126 8.69 -5.48 -13.12
N ALA A 127 8.80 -5.23 -14.42
CA ALA A 127 8.25 -4.06 -15.07
C ALA A 127 7.70 -4.41 -16.47
N ALA A 128 6.63 -3.70 -16.87
CA ALA A 128 6.12 -3.62 -18.22
C ALA A 128 6.03 -2.15 -18.63
N THR A 129 6.48 -1.83 -19.84
CA THR A 129 6.49 -0.47 -20.39
C THR A 129 5.63 -0.43 -21.65
N HIS A 130 5.26 0.77 -22.13
CA HIS A 130 4.58 0.87 -23.43
C HIS A 130 5.40 0.20 -24.56
N ALA A 131 6.72 0.29 -24.51
CA ALA A 131 7.58 -0.30 -25.54
C ALA A 131 7.59 -1.85 -25.53
N SER A 132 7.46 -2.49 -24.34
CA SER A 132 7.41 -3.95 -24.23
C SER A 132 5.99 -4.51 -24.29
N ASP A 133 5.01 -3.77 -23.76
CA ASP A 133 3.63 -4.25 -23.54
C ASP A 133 2.60 -3.16 -23.91
N PRO A 134 2.50 -2.74 -25.19
CA PRO A 134 1.66 -1.61 -25.60
C PRO A 134 0.16 -1.85 -25.42
N ASN A 135 -0.27 -3.11 -25.28
CA ASN A 135 -1.67 -3.45 -25.02
C ASN A 135 -2.09 -3.23 -23.56
N PHE A 136 -1.13 -3.07 -22.65
CA PHE A 136 -1.33 -2.87 -21.22
C PHE A 136 -0.95 -1.45 -20.79
N VAL A 137 0.25 -1.02 -21.16
CA VAL A 137 0.79 0.27 -20.71
C VAL A 137 0.53 1.36 -21.75
N ALA A 138 -0.16 2.41 -21.35
CA ALA A 138 -0.48 3.53 -22.23
C ALA A 138 0.80 4.28 -22.67
N GLU A 139 0.77 4.84 -23.88
CA GLU A 139 1.84 5.73 -24.34
C GLU A 139 1.97 6.94 -23.42
N GLY A 140 3.20 7.34 -23.11
CA GLY A 140 3.48 8.46 -22.21
C GLY A 140 3.27 8.16 -20.72
N ALA A 141 2.93 6.94 -20.35
CA ALA A 141 2.77 6.52 -18.96
C ALA A 141 4.03 5.86 -18.39
N VAL A 142 4.26 6.03 -17.08
CA VAL A 142 5.26 5.26 -16.35
C VAL A 142 4.92 3.77 -16.38
N ALA A 143 5.96 2.93 -16.25
CA ALA A 143 5.82 1.47 -16.31
C ALA A 143 4.80 0.93 -15.31
N TRP A 144 4.10 -0.15 -15.67
CA TRP A 144 3.49 -1.05 -14.70
C TRP A 144 4.58 -1.82 -13.98
N LEU A 145 4.39 -2.09 -12.70
CA LEU A 145 5.41 -2.74 -11.86
C LEU A 145 4.78 -3.83 -10.99
N THR A 146 5.57 -4.86 -10.73
CA THR A 146 5.43 -5.68 -9.54
C THR A 146 6.57 -5.34 -8.58
N LEU A 147 6.23 -5.08 -7.31
CA LEU A 147 7.18 -4.76 -6.25
C LEU A 147 7.03 -5.79 -5.15
N ALA A 148 8.13 -6.42 -4.74
CA ALA A 148 8.15 -7.31 -3.59
C ALA A 148 8.38 -6.51 -2.31
N ARG A 149 7.69 -6.90 -1.22
CA ARG A 149 7.96 -6.36 0.12
C ARG A 149 9.43 -6.58 0.48
N VAL A 150 10.00 -5.61 1.18
CA VAL A 150 11.33 -5.66 1.76
C VAL A 150 11.36 -5.17 3.21
N GLY A 151 10.20 -4.92 3.77
CA GLY A 151 10.01 -4.54 5.17
C GLY A 151 8.58 -4.05 5.40
N ALA A 152 8.10 -4.23 6.64
CA ALA A 152 6.82 -3.72 7.08
C ALA A 152 6.87 -3.37 8.57
N GLN A 153 5.97 -2.50 9.00
CA GLN A 153 5.85 -2.07 10.39
C GLN A 153 4.40 -1.77 10.72
N ASP A 154 3.93 -2.31 11.84
CA ASP A 154 2.62 -1.99 12.39
C ASP A 154 2.55 -0.53 12.85
N GLY A 155 1.34 0.00 12.90
CA GLY A 155 1.07 1.28 13.55
C GLY A 155 1.28 1.21 15.08
N PRO A 156 1.38 2.37 15.75
CA PRO A 156 1.76 2.43 17.16
C PRO A 156 0.73 1.83 18.12
N ARG A 157 -0.48 1.51 17.67
CA ARG A 157 -1.52 0.85 18.46
C ARG A 157 -1.84 -0.57 17.95
N GLY A 158 -0.97 -1.12 17.07
CA GLY A 158 -1.14 -2.44 16.48
C GLY A 158 -2.01 -2.44 15.21
N GLU A 159 -2.12 -1.31 14.54
CA GLU A 159 -2.73 -1.26 13.20
C GLU A 159 -1.82 -1.99 12.20
N ASP A 160 -2.36 -2.96 11.46
CA ASP A 160 -1.62 -3.95 10.69
C ASP A 160 -2.00 -3.99 9.19
N THR A 161 -2.80 -3.06 8.71
CA THR A 161 -3.38 -3.07 7.33
C THR A 161 -2.36 -3.40 6.24
N LEU A 162 -1.10 -2.97 6.37
CA LEU A 162 -0.05 -3.22 5.38
C LEU A 162 1.01 -4.24 5.84
N SER A 163 0.88 -4.84 7.02
CA SER A 163 1.92 -5.69 7.62
C SER A 163 2.06 -7.04 6.91
N ASP A 164 0.96 -7.59 6.39
CA ASP A 164 0.93 -8.86 5.67
C ASP A 164 1.12 -8.73 4.14
N VAL A 165 1.40 -7.52 3.66
CA VAL A 165 1.67 -7.30 2.24
C VAL A 165 2.90 -8.11 1.81
N THR A 166 2.75 -8.90 0.75
CA THR A 166 3.84 -9.64 0.09
C THR A 166 4.29 -8.95 -1.18
N PHE A 167 3.32 -8.51 -2.01
CA PHE A 167 3.57 -7.80 -3.25
C PHE A 167 2.66 -6.58 -3.38
N ILE A 168 3.14 -5.62 -4.14
CA ILE A 168 2.36 -4.46 -4.59
C ILE A 168 2.51 -4.38 -6.10
N GLN A 169 1.39 -4.21 -6.82
CA GLN A 169 1.43 -3.89 -8.24
C GLN A 169 1.06 -2.42 -8.45
N ARG A 170 1.79 -1.74 -9.35
CA ARG A 170 1.40 -0.44 -9.92
C ARG A 170 0.88 -0.69 -11.32
N LEU A 171 -0.41 -0.49 -11.54
CA LEU A 171 -1.15 -0.78 -12.76
C LEU A 171 -1.88 0.45 -13.27
N ASN A 172 -2.49 0.36 -14.46
CA ASN A 172 -3.37 1.39 -15.04
C ASN A 172 -2.77 2.80 -14.99
N THR A 173 -1.46 2.89 -15.26
CA THR A 173 -0.72 4.15 -15.17
C THR A 173 -1.08 5.12 -16.28
N SER A 174 -1.09 6.42 -15.94
CA SER A 174 -1.20 7.51 -16.88
C SER A 174 -0.20 8.62 -16.52
N GLY A 175 0.54 9.14 -17.48
CA GLY A 175 1.54 10.18 -17.28
C GLY A 175 2.75 9.74 -16.47
N GLY A 176 3.41 10.70 -15.84
CA GLY A 176 4.53 10.47 -14.91
C GLY A 176 5.91 10.32 -15.54
N LEU A 177 6.07 10.23 -16.87
CA LEU A 177 7.38 10.08 -17.49
C LEU A 177 8.27 11.31 -17.30
N ALA A 178 9.56 11.07 -17.08
CA ALA A 178 10.58 12.12 -17.05
C ALA A 178 10.61 12.91 -18.39
N PRO A 179 10.82 14.22 -18.37
CA PRO A 179 11.02 14.97 -19.59
C PRO A 179 12.38 14.67 -20.24
N GLY A 180 12.56 15.05 -21.50
CA GLY A 180 13.80 14.80 -22.27
C GLY A 180 14.80 15.94 -22.29
N ASP A 181 14.62 17.01 -21.52
CA ASP A 181 15.40 18.25 -21.62
C ASP A 181 16.55 18.37 -20.61
N CYS A 182 16.95 17.29 -19.96
CA CYS A 182 18.16 17.17 -19.15
C CYS A 182 19.32 16.68 -20.06
N THR A 183 19.97 17.59 -20.74
CA THR A 183 20.93 17.26 -21.84
C THR A 183 22.32 17.79 -21.65
N SER A 184 22.58 18.65 -20.66
CA SER A 184 23.85 19.33 -20.45
C SER A 184 24.14 19.59 -18.96
N ALA A 185 25.39 19.96 -18.67
CA ALA A 185 25.81 20.36 -17.32
C ALA A 185 25.03 21.59 -16.80
N ALA A 186 24.51 22.43 -17.69
CA ALA A 186 23.73 23.61 -17.31
C ALA A 186 22.33 23.23 -16.81
N ASP A 187 21.88 21.99 -17.05
CA ASP A 187 20.58 21.48 -16.62
C ASP A 187 20.65 20.78 -15.25
N VAL A 188 21.84 20.49 -14.75
CA VAL A 188 22.04 19.78 -13.47
C VAL A 188 21.39 20.56 -12.33
N GLY A 189 20.58 19.85 -11.53
CA GLY A 189 19.80 20.41 -10.45
C GLY A 189 18.40 20.89 -10.85
N LYS A 190 18.06 20.97 -12.14
CA LYS A 190 16.67 21.21 -12.56
C LYS A 190 15.77 20.08 -12.05
N THR A 191 14.60 20.42 -11.53
CA THR A 191 13.59 19.47 -11.08
C THR A 191 12.40 19.43 -12.03
N ALA A 192 11.75 18.27 -12.12
CA ALA A 192 10.52 18.10 -12.87
C ALA A 192 9.52 17.29 -12.05
N PHE A 193 8.35 17.86 -11.78
CA PHE A 193 7.24 17.22 -11.10
C PHE A 193 6.21 16.79 -12.16
N ARG A 194 6.14 15.49 -12.44
CA ARG A 194 5.35 14.95 -13.54
C ARG A 194 4.05 14.32 -12.99
N PRO A 195 2.88 14.93 -13.23
CA PRO A 195 1.61 14.38 -12.79
C PRO A 195 1.41 12.95 -13.31
N TYR A 196 0.92 12.06 -12.45
CA TYR A 196 0.55 10.71 -12.81
C TYR A 196 -0.65 10.22 -12.02
N THR A 197 -1.32 9.21 -12.57
CA THR A 197 -2.28 8.36 -11.87
C THR A 197 -1.88 6.90 -12.01
N ALA A 198 -2.30 6.07 -11.06
CA ALA A 198 -2.09 4.63 -11.08
C ALA A 198 -3.07 3.94 -10.14
N ASP A 199 -3.29 2.64 -10.35
CA ASP A 199 -3.88 1.77 -9.34
C ASP A 199 -2.76 0.99 -8.66
N TYR A 200 -2.72 1.04 -7.32
CA TYR A 200 -1.87 0.19 -6.50
C TYR A 200 -2.70 -0.94 -5.92
N VAL A 201 -2.37 -2.17 -6.30
CA VAL A 201 -3.01 -3.39 -5.82
C VAL A 201 -2.08 -4.05 -4.82
N PHE A 202 -2.58 -4.31 -3.60
CA PHE A 202 -1.82 -4.92 -2.51
C PHE A 202 -2.24 -6.38 -2.36
N TYR A 203 -1.25 -7.26 -2.19
CA TYR A 203 -1.41 -8.70 -2.10
C TYR A 203 -0.87 -9.24 -0.79
N SER A 204 -1.55 -10.25 -0.23
CA SER A 204 -1.04 -11.11 0.83
C SER A 204 -0.84 -12.53 0.30
N ALA A 205 -0.01 -13.34 0.97
CA ALA A 205 0.12 -14.75 0.64
C ALA A 205 -1.24 -15.45 0.76
N ASP A 206 -1.49 -16.43 -0.12
CA ASP A 206 -2.64 -17.30 0.03
C ASP A 206 -2.49 -18.10 1.33
N ASP A 207 -3.59 -18.28 2.07
CA ASP A 207 -3.61 -19.18 3.22
C ASP A 207 -3.34 -20.61 2.71
N ASP A 208 -2.29 -21.24 3.21
CA ASP A 208 -2.03 -22.67 2.96
C ASP A 208 -3.18 -23.49 3.57
N ASN A 209 -4.09 -23.99 2.73
CA ASN A 209 -5.16 -24.91 3.11
C ASN A 209 -4.65 -26.35 3.23
#